data_d280896a29f61fd9fe69f9d6bc10e6be
#
_entry.id   d280896a29f61fd9fe69f9d6bc10e6be
#
_cell.length_a   1.000
_cell.length_b   1.000
_cell.length_c   1.000
_cell.angle_alpha   90.00
_cell.angle_beta   90.00
_cell.angle_gamma   90.00
#
_symmetry.space_group_name_H-M   'P 1'
#
loop_
_entity.id
_entity.type
_entity.pdbx_description
1 polymer ?
#
loop_
_entity_poly.entity_id
_entity_poly.type
_entity_poly.pdbx_seq_one_letter_code
_entity_poly.pdbx_strand_id
1 'polypeptide(L)'
;MSARDENIAWFVELLAPIGRISARRMFGGAALYADGLIVGLEVDGALYLKIDGQTRQAFAEGGGHPFVYDGKGKPITMSYWTPPDEAMDAPDAMRPWAQRALEAALRSAAAKPSEKAASKKVAVKKAIAKKPAAKKTATKKPALAGAVPKTLASKKRTF
;
A
#
# COMPACT_ATOMS: atom_id res chain seq x y z
N MET A 1 25.65 -17.22 -2.80
CA MET A 1 24.76 -16.03 -2.81
C MET A 1 23.92 -16.08 -4.06
N SER A 2 22.65 -15.81 -3.97
CA SER A 2 21.82 -15.71 -5.17
C SER A 2 21.91 -14.31 -5.75
N ALA A 3 21.66 -14.15 -7.07
CA ALA A 3 21.64 -12.84 -7.72
C ALA A 3 20.75 -11.83 -6.99
N ARG A 4 19.70 -12.29 -6.33
CA ARG A 4 18.84 -11.46 -5.48
C ARG A 4 19.56 -10.94 -4.24
N ASP A 5 20.43 -11.73 -3.62
CA ASP A 5 21.19 -11.30 -2.45
C ASP A 5 22.21 -10.23 -2.82
N GLU A 6 22.79 -10.32 -4.01
CA GLU A 6 23.69 -9.31 -4.55
C GLU A 6 22.96 -8.00 -4.85
N ASN A 7 21.78 -8.06 -5.43
CA ASN A 7 20.92 -6.89 -5.66
C ASN A 7 20.54 -6.21 -4.34
N ILE A 8 20.12 -6.98 -3.35
CA ILE A 8 19.79 -6.44 -2.02
C ILE A 8 21.01 -5.76 -1.39
N ALA A 9 22.18 -6.38 -1.47
CA ALA A 9 23.41 -5.79 -0.95
C ALA A 9 23.76 -4.48 -1.65
N TRP A 10 23.64 -4.45 -2.97
CA TRP A 10 23.82 -3.23 -3.77
C TRP A 10 22.83 -2.12 -3.39
N PHE A 11 21.56 -2.44 -3.23
CA PHE A 11 20.54 -1.46 -2.84
C PHE A 11 20.75 -0.93 -1.42
N VAL A 12 21.25 -1.76 -0.52
CA VAL A 12 21.66 -1.32 0.83
C VAL A 12 22.81 -0.33 0.74
N GLU A 13 23.78 -0.57 -0.13
CA GLU A 13 24.90 0.34 -0.36
C GLU A 13 24.46 1.66 -1.01
N LEU A 14 23.58 1.60 -2.03
CA LEU A 14 23.01 2.77 -2.68
C LEU A 14 22.25 3.68 -1.70
N LEU A 15 21.59 3.10 -0.72
CA LEU A 15 20.81 3.83 0.29
C LEU A 15 21.63 4.21 1.54
N ALA A 16 22.86 3.75 1.67
CA ALA A 16 23.72 4.04 2.82
C ALA A 16 23.87 5.54 3.16
N PRO A 17 23.87 6.48 2.18
CA PRO A 17 23.96 7.91 2.48
C PRO A 17 22.83 8.48 3.36
N ILE A 18 21.69 7.82 3.48
CA ILE A 18 20.55 8.29 4.29
C ILE A 18 20.49 7.68 5.70
N GLY A 19 21.46 6.82 6.06
CA GLY A 19 21.51 6.21 7.37
C GLY A 19 21.74 4.71 7.34
N ARG A 20 21.51 4.07 8.47
CA ARG A 20 21.67 2.63 8.61
C ARG A 20 20.54 1.88 7.88
N ILE A 21 20.90 1.20 6.83
CA ILE A 21 19.94 0.42 6.04
C ILE A 21 19.93 -1.04 6.49
N SER A 22 18.75 -1.59 6.67
CA SER A 22 18.54 -3.01 6.92
C SER A 22 17.51 -3.57 5.92
N ALA A 23 17.78 -4.75 5.42
CA ALA A 23 16.91 -5.44 4.49
C ALA A 23 16.16 -6.58 5.21
N ARG A 24 14.87 -6.72 4.93
CA ARG A 24 14.05 -7.84 5.39
C ARG A 24 13.41 -8.52 4.20
N ARG A 25 13.68 -9.80 4.05
CA ARG A 25 13.01 -10.60 3.01
C ARG A 25 11.53 -10.74 3.31
N MET A 26 10.70 -10.58 2.29
CA MET A 26 9.26 -10.79 2.35
C MET A 26 8.72 -11.17 0.98
N PHE A 27 7.74 -12.03 0.92
CA PHE A 27 6.92 -12.43 -0.24
C PHE A 27 7.52 -12.16 -1.64
N GLY A 28 8.61 -12.84 -1.98
CA GLY A 28 9.22 -12.70 -3.32
C GLY A 28 10.16 -11.50 -3.51
N GLY A 29 10.37 -10.67 -2.49
CA GLY A 29 11.24 -9.50 -2.53
C GLY A 29 11.91 -9.22 -1.19
N ALA A 30 12.35 -8.00 -1.00
CA ALA A 30 12.87 -7.51 0.27
C ALA A 30 12.36 -6.09 0.55
N ALA A 31 12.10 -5.81 1.81
CA ALA A 31 11.82 -4.45 2.25
C ALA A 31 13.10 -3.83 2.84
N LEU A 32 13.38 -2.60 2.44
CA LEU A 32 14.53 -1.82 2.87
C LEU A 32 14.10 -0.79 3.90
N TYR A 33 14.77 -0.82 5.04
CA TYR A 33 14.46 0.04 6.19
C TYR A 33 15.65 0.95 6.49
N ALA A 34 15.37 2.24 6.69
CA ALA A 34 16.30 3.20 7.25
C ALA A 34 15.86 3.52 8.68
N ASP A 35 16.69 3.22 9.68
CA ASP A 35 16.40 3.43 11.10
C ASP A 35 15.01 2.91 11.54
N GLY A 36 14.61 1.77 11.00
CA GLY A 36 13.34 1.13 11.30
C GLY A 36 12.13 1.62 10.49
N LEU A 37 12.32 2.59 9.60
CA LEU A 37 11.30 3.08 8.68
C LEU A 37 11.48 2.44 7.30
N ILE A 38 10.39 1.96 6.72
CA ILE A 38 10.44 1.39 5.38
C ILE A 38 10.61 2.52 4.35
N VAL A 39 11.72 2.50 3.64
CA VAL A 39 12.07 3.50 2.62
C VAL A 39 12.01 2.96 1.20
N GLY A 40 12.07 1.66 1.04
CA GLY A 40 12.04 1.04 -0.28
C GLY A 40 11.69 -0.44 -0.24
N LEU A 41 11.49 -0.97 -1.43
CA LEU A 41 11.23 -2.38 -1.70
C LEU A 41 12.14 -2.86 -2.82
N GLU A 42 12.66 -4.07 -2.70
CA GLU A 42 13.22 -4.83 -3.81
C GLU A 42 12.20 -5.86 -4.25
N VAL A 43 11.84 -5.83 -5.52
CA VAL A 43 10.95 -6.81 -6.14
C VAL A 43 11.49 -7.16 -7.51
N ASP A 44 11.71 -8.45 -7.74
CA ASP A 44 12.19 -8.99 -9.02
C ASP A 44 13.48 -8.31 -9.54
N GLY A 45 14.37 -7.92 -8.62
CA GLY A 45 15.62 -7.26 -8.96
C GLY A 45 15.53 -5.76 -9.20
N ALA A 46 14.36 -5.16 -9.06
CA ALA A 46 14.16 -3.73 -9.18
C ALA A 46 14.00 -3.06 -7.81
N LEU A 47 14.59 -1.87 -7.67
CA LEU A 47 14.45 -1.04 -6.48
C LEU A 47 13.26 -0.09 -6.65
N TYR A 48 12.40 -0.08 -5.66
CA TYR A 48 11.28 0.86 -5.55
C TYR A 48 11.42 1.67 -4.27
N LEU A 49 11.45 2.99 -4.39
CA LEU A 49 11.54 3.92 -3.27
C LEU A 49 10.16 4.42 -2.85
N LYS A 50 9.99 4.62 -1.55
CA LYS A 50 8.74 5.14 -1.00
C LYS A 50 8.53 6.58 -1.42
N ILE A 51 7.32 6.86 -1.90
CA ILE A 51 6.89 8.20 -2.27
C ILE A 51 5.65 8.64 -1.51
N ASP A 52 5.38 9.93 -1.55
CA ASP A 52 4.13 10.53 -1.12
C ASP A 52 3.65 11.58 -2.16
N GLY A 53 2.58 12.30 -1.81
CA GLY A 53 2.03 13.33 -2.70
C GLY A 53 3.00 14.46 -3.04
N GLN A 54 3.98 14.72 -2.18
CA GLN A 54 4.97 15.80 -2.38
C GLN A 54 6.14 15.35 -3.26
N THR A 55 6.57 14.10 -3.11
CA THR A 55 7.75 13.57 -3.82
C THR A 55 7.40 12.94 -5.16
N ARG A 56 6.14 12.57 -5.38
CA ARG A 56 5.65 11.89 -6.57
C ARG A 56 6.02 12.61 -7.87
N GLN A 57 5.85 13.91 -7.91
CA GLN A 57 6.14 14.69 -9.11
C GLN A 57 7.62 14.61 -9.50
N ALA A 58 8.52 14.75 -8.53
CA ALA A 58 9.95 14.65 -8.78
C ALA A 58 10.35 13.28 -9.34
N PHE A 59 9.78 12.19 -8.82
CA PHE A 59 10.03 10.85 -9.35
C PHE A 59 9.47 10.67 -10.77
N ALA A 60 8.31 11.22 -11.07
CA ALA A 60 7.73 11.20 -12.41
C ALA A 60 8.58 11.98 -13.42
N GLU A 61 9.07 13.16 -13.05
CA GLU A 61 9.96 13.99 -13.87
C GLU A 61 11.32 13.31 -14.09
N GLY A 62 11.80 12.56 -13.12
CA GLY A 62 13.02 11.75 -13.23
C GLY A 62 12.88 10.47 -14.05
N GLY A 63 11.68 10.18 -14.59
CA GLY A 63 11.43 8.97 -15.38
C GLY A 63 11.11 7.73 -14.54
N GLY A 64 10.87 7.88 -13.25
CA GLY A 64 10.47 6.78 -12.37
C GLY A 64 9.09 6.24 -12.71
N HIS A 65 8.88 4.96 -12.43
CA HIS A 65 7.64 4.24 -12.68
C HIS A 65 7.00 3.75 -11.38
N PRO A 66 5.67 3.78 -11.27
CA PRO A 66 4.98 3.26 -10.10
C PRO A 66 5.09 1.73 -10.01
N PHE A 67 5.22 1.22 -8.81
CA PHE A 67 5.04 -0.19 -8.56
C PHE A 67 3.56 -0.55 -8.61
N VAL A 68 3.21 -1.39 -9.56
CA VAL A 68 1.86 -1.91 -9.75
C VAL A 68 1.85 -3.38 -9.36
N TYR A 69 1.02 -3.73 -8.42
CA TYR A 69 0.82 -5.10 -7.96
C TYR A 69 -0.55 -5.60 -8.41
N ASP A 70 -0.57 -6.76 -9.05
CA ASP A 70 -1.81 -7.43 -9.42
C ASP A 70 -2.42 -8.16 -8.23
N GLY A 71 -3.28 -7.45 -7.51
CA GLY A 71 -4.04 -8.03 -6.40
C GLY A 71 -5.42 -8.52 -6.84
N LYS A 72 -5.62 -9.82 -6.88
CA LYS A 72 -6.93 -10.45 -7.16
C LYS A 72 -7.64 -9.91 -8.42
N GLY A 73 -6.89 -9.75 -9.52
CA GLY A 73 -7.43 -9.34 -10.81
C GLY A 73 -7.66 -7.83 -10.98
N LYS A 74 -7.12 -7.01 -10.07
CA LYS A 74 -7.11 -5.55 -10.23
C LYS A 74 -5.70 -5.01 -9.98
N PRO A 75 -5.18 -4.14 -10.86
CA PRO A 75 -3.91 -3.48 -10.63
C PRO A 75 -4.04 -2.49 -9.47
N ILE A 76 -3.21 -2.70 -8.44
CA ILE A 76 -3.10 -1.79 -7.30
C ILE A 76 -1.80 -1.03 -7.42
N THR A 77 -1.89 0.28 -7.62
CA THR A 77 -0.71 1.15 -7.62
C THR A 77 -0.31 1.44 -6.18
N MET A 78 0.90 1.04 -5.84
CA MET A 78 1.46 1.31 -4.51
C MET A 78 2.18 2.66 -4.45
N SER A 79 2.39 3.17 -3.25
CA SER A 79 3.18 4.40 -3.01
C SER A 79 4.68 4.13 -3.04
N TYR A 80 5.13 3.41 -4.06
CA TYR A 80 6.52 3.06 -4.31
C TYR A 80 6.82 3.22 -5.79
N TRP A 81 7.92 3.89 -6.11
CA TRP A 81 8.32 4.18 -7.48
C TRP A 81 9.78 3.84 -7.68
N THR A 82 10.14 3.46 -8.89
CA THR A 82 11.55 3.30 -9.25
C THR A 82 12.25 4.65 -9.21
N PRO A 83 13.49 4.72 -8.73
CA PRO A 83 14.32 5.90 -8.93
C PRO A 83 14.70 6.03 -10.42
N PRO A 84 15.19 7.17 -10.87
CA PRO A 84 15.79 7.30 -12.19
C PRO A 84 16.97 6.36 -12.38
N ASP A 85 17.20 5.91 -13.61
CA ASP A 85 18.31 4.99 -13.91
C ASP A 85 19.67 5.58 -13.52
N GLU A 86 19.88 6.88 -13.73
CA GLU A 86 21.09 7.60 -13.32
C GLU A 86 21.37 7.50 -11.81
N ALA A 87 20.31 7.40 -11.01
CA ALA A 87 20.47 7.26 -9.55
C ALA A 87 20.95 5.87 -9.13
N MET A 88 20.79 4.88 -10.01
CA MET A 88 21.22 3.50 -9.73
C MET A 88 22.71 3.27 -9.93
N ASP A 89 23.42 4.22 -10.55
CA ASP A 89 24.82 4.06 -10.90
C ASP A 89 25.76 4.28 -9.70
N ALA A 90 25.37 5.12 -8.75
CA ALA A 90 26.21 5.46 -7.62
C ALA A 90 25.42 5.92 -6.39
N PRO A 91 25.91 5.66 -5.16
CA PRO A 91 25.29 6.14 -3.92
C PRO A 91 25.09 7.66 -3.85
N ASP A 92 26.01 8.44 -4.41
CA ASP A 92 25.90 9.90 -4.44
C ASP A 92 24.76 10.38 -5.34
N ALA A 93 24.56 9.74 -6.49
CA ALA A 93 23.44 10.00 -7.39
C ALA A 93 22.10 9.57 -6.78
N MET A 94 22.10 8.47 -6.03
CA MET A 94 20.92 7.98 -5.31
C MET A 94 20.55 8.86 -4.11
N ARG A 95 21.50 9.54 -3.48
CA ARG A 95 21.29 10.31 -2.25
C ARG A 95 20.08 11.23 -2.25
N PRO A 96 19.87 12.11 -3.25
CA PRO A 96 18.70 13.00 -3.25
C PRO A 96 17.37 12.24 -3.33
N TRP A 97 17.35 11.13 -4.02
CA TRP A 97 16.16 10.27 -4.17
C TRP A 97 15.87 9.49 -2.89
N ALA A 98 16.91 8.94 -2.29
CA ALA A 98 16.83 8.25 -1.01
C ALA A 98 16.37 9.18 0.12
N GLN A 99 16.84 10.43 0.15
CA GLN A 99 16.38 11.45 1.11
C GLN A 99 14.89 11.75 0.96
N ARG A 100 14.40 11.93 -0.26
CA ARG A 100 12.96 12.10 -0.54
C ARG A 100 12.15 10.90 -0.08
N ALA A 101 12.66 9.69 -0.27
CA ALA A 101 12.01 8.47 0.21
C ALA A 101 11.97 8.39 1.74
N LEU A 102 13.06 8.79 2.41
CA LEU A 102 13.10 8.86 3.87
C LEU A 102 12.11 9.90 4.42
N GLU A 103 12.04 11.08 3.83
CA GLU A 103 11.07 12.11 4.20
C GLU A 103 9.62 11.62 4.00
N ALA A 104 9.33 10.95 2.89
CA ALA A 104 8.02 10.35 2.65
C ALA A 104 7.71 9.26 3.69
N ALA A 105 8.71 8.48 4.09
CA ALA A 105 8.56 7.47 5.14
C ALA A 105 8.28 8.10 6.51
N LEU A 106 8.98 9.19 6.86
CA LEU A 106 8.77 9.95 8.09
C LEU A 106 7.37 10.57 8.13
N ARG A 107 6.94 11.22 7.06
CA ARG A 107 5.58 11.79 6.97
C ARG A 107 4.52 10.70 7.07
N SER A 108 4.72 9.56 6.42
CA SER A 108 3.82 8.42 6.49
C SER A 108 3.76 7.81 7.90
N ALA A 109 4.88 7.76 8.61
CA ALA A 109 4.93 7.28 9.99
C ALA A 109 4.26 8.25 10.96
N ALA A 110 4.41 9.56 10.75
CA ALA A 110 3.75 10.59 11.54
C ALA A 110 2.23 10.63 11.32
N ALA A 111 1.77 10.32 10.10
CA ALA A 111 0.35 10.27 9.76
C ALA A 111 -0.35 8.99 10.25
N LYS A 112 0.40 7.91 10.51
CA LYS A 112 -0.13 6.69 11.13
C LYS A 112 0.21 6.70 12.61
N PRO A 113 -0.76 6.89 13.51
CA PRO A 113 -0.55 6.57 14.92
C PRO A 113 -0.17 5.09 14.99
N SER A 114 0.96 4.82 15.61
CA SER A 114 1.63 3.54 15.60
C SER A 114 0.67 2.38 15.89
N GLU A 115 0.46 1.50 14.93
CA GLU A 115 -0.25 0.23 15.13
C GLU A 115 0.44 -0.66 16.17
N LYS A 116 1.68 -0.34 16.56
CA LYS A 116 2.37 -1.03 17.66
C LYS A 116 1.82 -0.70 19.06
N ALA A 117 1.06 0.37 19.22
CA ALA A 117 0.39 0.68 20.48
C ALA A 117 -1.04 0.10 20.54
N ALA A 118 -1.64 -0.26 19.41
CA ALA A 118 -2.98 -0.81 19.37
C ALA A 118 -3.04 -2.31 19.71
N SER A 119 -1.97 -3.07 19.47
CA SER A 119 -1.96 -4.51 19.77
C SER A 119 -1.80 -4.83 21.26
N LYS A 120 -1.41 -3.86 22.10
CA LYS A 120 -1.34 -4.04 23.56
C LYS A 120 -2.61 -3.59 24.32
N LYS A 121 -3.51 -2.84 23.67
CA LYS A 121 -4.75 -2.37 24.30
C LYS A 121 -5.98 -3.21 23.96
N VAL A 122 -5.90 -4.12 23.02
CA VAL A 122 -7.05 -4.97 22.63
C VAL A 122 -7.15 -6.26 23.44
N ALA A 123 -6.07 -6.64 24.14
CA ALA A 123 -6.07 -7.85 24.95
C ALA A 123 -6.76 -7.69 26.32
N VAL A 124 -7.05 -6.48 26.77
CA VAL A 124 -7.65 -6.25 28.11
C VAL A 124 -9.15 -5.94 28.05
N LYS A 125 -9.71 -5.71 26.86
CA LYS A 125 -11.13 -5.35 26.73
C LYS A 125 -12.05 -6.49 26.28
N LYS A 126 -11.52 -7.70 26.17
CA LYS A 126 -12.31 -8.88 25.74
C LYS A 126 -12.74 -9.79 26.89
N ALA A 127 -12.56 -9.35 28.12
CA ALA A 127 -12.95 -10.12 29.30
C ALA A 127 -14.23 -9.64 30.00
N ILE A 128 -14.86 -8.58 29.54
CA ILE A 128 -16.10 -8.08 30.14
C ILE A 128 -17.12 -7.73 29.05
N ALA A 129 -17.64 -8.72 28.42
CA ALA A 129 -18.92 -8.63 27.71
C ALA A 129 -19.47 -10.04 27.50
N LYS A 130 -19.80 -10.67 28.61
CA LYS A 130 -20.64 -11.84 28.61
C LYS A 130 -21.94 -11.41 29.27
N LYS A 131 -22.91 -11.05 28.45
CA LYS A 131 -24.28 -11.10 28.86
C LYS A 131 -25.15 -11.44 27.65
N PRO A 132 -25.93 -12.50 27.78
CA PRO A 132 -26.87 -12.91 26.75
C PRO A 132 -28.07 -11.98 26.78
N ALA A 133 -28.35 -11.32 25.71
CA ALA A 133 -29.65 -10.76 25.49
C ALA A 133 -30.52 -11.87 24.92
N ALA A 134 -31.33 -12.38 25.76
CA ALA A 134 -32.43 -13.23 25.39
C ALA A 134 -33.62 -12.39 24.93
N LYS A 135 -34.39 -12.98 24.03
CA LYS A 135 -35.80 -12.78 23.72
C LYS A 135 -36.12 -11.59 22.84
N LYS A 136 -36.38 -12.00 21.61
CA LYS A 136 -37.71 -12.40 21.10
C LYS A 136 -38.71 -11.30 21.19
N THR A 137 -39.02 -10.77 20.06
CA THR A 137 -40.39 -10.86 19.57
C THR A 137 -40.39 -10.80 18.07
N ALA A 138 -40.73 -11.90 17.52
CA ALA A 138 -41.26 -11.98 16.19
C ALA A 138 -42.55 -11.21 16.15
N THR A 139 -42.63 -10.24 15.31
CA THR A 139 -43.91 -9.77 14.84
C THR A 139 -43.86 -9.77 13.33
N LYS A 140 -44.37 -10.76 12.89
CA LYS A 140 -45.17 -11.10 11.73
C LYS A 140 -45.51 -9.89 10.90
N LYS A 141 -44.90 -9.89 9.76
CA LYS A 141 -45.26 -9.10 8.62
C LYS A 141 -46.47 -9.69 7.91
N PRO A 142 -47.44 -8.93 7.47
CA PRO A 142 -48.28 -9.31 6.36
C PRO A 142 -47.70 -8.75 5.07
N ALA A 143 -47.47 -9.67 4.17
CA ALA A 143 -47.29 -9.37 2.79
C ALA A 143 -48.55 -8.70 2.23
N LEU A 144 -48.37 -7.64 1.49
CA LEU A 144 -49.35 -7.18 0.56
C LEU A 144 -48.72 -7.11 -0.79
N ALA A 145 -49.08 -8.06 -1.56
CA ALA A 145 -49.04 -8.04 -2.99
C ALA A 145 -49.94 -6.92 -3.50
N GLY A 146 -49.46 -6.13 -4.34
CA GLY A 146 -50.21 -5.19 -5.13
C GLY A 146 -49.42 -4.95 -6.38
N ALA A 147 -49.68 -5.73 -7.30
CA ALA A 147 -50.42 -5.50 -8.51
C ALA A 147 -49.74 -4.52 -9.46
N VAL A 148 -49.18 -5.15 -10.45
CA VAL A 148 -48.81 -4.60 -11.74
C VAL A 148 -50.05 -4.12 -12.46
N PRO A 149 -50.04 -3.02 -13.17
CA PRO A 149 -50.82 -2.90 -14.39
C PRO A 149 -49.89 -2.86 -15.59
N LYS A 150 -50.06 -3.85 -16.40
CA LYS A 150 -49.85 -3.82 -17.83
C LYS A 150 -50.71 -2.70 -18.43
N THR A 151 -50.13 -2.00 -19.35
CA THR A 151 -50.75 -1.48 -20.57
C THR A 151 -49.61 -1.05 -21.47
N LEU A 152 -49.25 -1.74 -22.49
CA LEU A 152 -49.95 -1.96 -23.74
C LEU A 152 -50.37 -0.65 -24.42
N ALA A 153 -49.67 -0.37 -25.46
CA ALA A 153 -50.16 0.09 -26.75
C ALA A 153 -49.00 0.79 -27.44
N SER A 154 -48.42 0.22 -28.43
CA SER A 154 -48.91 0.00 -29.76
C SER A 154 -49.10 1.28 -30.57
N LYS A 155 -48.42 1.22 -31.67
CA LYS A 155 -48.73 1.77 -32.99
C LYS A 155 -47.96 3.00 -33.43
N LYS A 156 -47.10 2.68 -34.39
CA LYS A 156 -47.32 2.92 -35.84
C LYS A 156 -47.13 4.35 -36.30
N ARG A 157 -46.28 4.46 -37.18
CA ARG A 157 -46.31 4.67 -38.64
C ARG A 157 -45.45 5.88 -39.00
N THR A 158 -44.54 5.59 -39.90
CA THR A 158 -44.60 5.90 -41.33
C THR A 158 -44.30 7.37 -41.69
N PHE A 159 -43.27 7.61 -42.21
CA PHE A 159 -42.84 7.88 -43.58
C PHE A 159 -41.33 8.04 -43.62
#